data_84612f65bd4b8a39b534222823e9d4ba
#
_entry.id   84612f65bd4b8a39b534222823e9d4ba
#
_cell.length_a   1.000
_cell.length_b   1.000
_cell.length_c   1.000
_cell.angle_alpha   90.00
_cell.angle_beta   90.00
_cell.angle_gamma   90.00
#
_symmetry.space_group_name_H-M   'P 1'
#
loop_
_entity.id
_entity.type
_entity.pdbx_description
1 polymer ?
#
loop_
_entity_poly.entity_id
_entity_poly.type
_entity_poly.pdbx_seq_one_letter_code
_entity_poly.pdbx_strand_id
1 'polypeptide(L)'
;MISYLIKTLLCGMCFYTLYHLLLSREKMLIFNRFFLLLALVASFVFPLITIEMPFQPIFEKTFEQIVVTQEVNNSSIYVNPTTEQFITENHNFINLIIILLYGIVAFLMLFRFLRNLLKIFNKIKKHPKQPYQGAYLVILEEECAPHSFWNYIFINKKDAYEQKVLLHELTHIRQKHSLDLLFVEFLKIVFWFHPVVHLFGKAIRINHEFLADACVISKHTNIAEYQMLILKRAASANVPFYNYFNFYNTKKRLIMLQTKVNHFRNLCKMALLIPTSVLFLVVFAEKSYAQEVEKQKEVSPLQVSTKYKIIKVQGVGLPNGKGEKTTVVLTDEAGNEIVEQITNNEDRQAFTKKYGLQLPPPPPPPPIPNEKPKRKWGTSENYDLISMWTWYSKKKEEIGLIVTLIDKKGNKIVETLKPDSKENRDAFAKKYGIILPPHPTSSPKK
;
A
#
# COMPACT_ATOMS: atom_id res chain seq x y z
N MET A 1 0.81 2.42 -7.09
CA MET A 1 -0.31 3.26 -6.60
C MET A 1 -1.19 2.54 -5.58
N ILE A 2 -1.69 1.32 -5.85
CA ILE A 2 -2.53 0.54 -4.92
C ILE A 2 -1.80 0.26 -3.60
N SER A 3 -0.52 -0.15 -3.65
CA SER A 3 0.32 -0.39 -2.47
C SER A 3 0.39 0.84 -1.55
N TYR A 4 0.57 2.03 -2.11
CA TYR A 4 0.56 3.28 -1.35
C TYR A 4 -0.78 3.52 -0.63
N LEU A 5 -1.90 3.33 -1.34
CA LEU A 5 -3.24 3.51 -0.74
C LEU A 5 -3.50 2.51 0.40
N ILE A 6 -3.04 1.27 0.26
CA ILE A 6 -3.16 0.27 1.34
C ILE A 6 -2.27 0.65 2.52
N LYS A 7 -1.02 1.07 2.28
CA LYS A 7 -0.10 1.52 3.34
C LYS A 7 -0.66 2.72 4.10
N THR A 8 -1.19 3.74 3.40
CA THR A 8 -1.82 4.92 4.04
C THR A 8 -3.04 4.53 4.87
N LEU A 9 -3.87 3.62 4.37
CA LEU A 9 -5.05 3.12 5.09
C LEU A 9 -4.64 2.42 6.38
N LEU A 10 -3.71 1.47 6.30
CA LEU A 10 -3.24 0.71 7.46
C LEU A 10 -2.53 1.61 8.47
N CYS A 11 -1.63 2.48 8.01
CA CYS A 11 -0.92 3.44 8.87
C CYS A 11 -1.91 4.36 9.60
N GLY A 12 -2.87 4.93 8.89
CA GLY A 12 -3.89 5.78 9.49
C GLY A 12 -4.81 5.03 10.46
N MET A 13 -5.19 3.78 10.16
CA MET A 13 -5.94 2.94 11.09
C MET A 13 -5.14 2.63 12.36
N CYS A 14 -3.84 2.37 12.25
CA CYS A 14 -2.97 2.18 13.40
C CYS A 14 -2.91 3.42 14.29
N PHE A 15 -2.69 4.61 13.74
CA PHE A 15 -2.70 5.86 14.49
C PHE A 15 -4.06 6.15 15.11
N TYR A 16 -5.16 5.90 14.37
CA TYR A 16 -6.51 6.10 14.90
C TYR A 16 -6.81 5.15 16.07
N THR A 17 -6.41 3.88 15.96
CA THR A 17 -6.56 2.89 17.02
C THR A 17 -5.73 3.28 18.25
N LEU A 18 -4.49 3.72 18.04
CA LEU A 18 -3.62 4.22 19.11
C LEU A 18 -4.26 5.41 19.85
N TYR A 19 -4.81 6.39 19.10
CA TYR A 19 -5.59 7.48 19.68
C TYR A 19 -6.77 6.96 20.49
N HIS A 20 -7.54 6.04 19.94
CA HIS A 20 -8.77 5.56 20.57
C HIS A 20 -8.49 4.78 21.87
N LEU A 21 -7.42 3.98 21.91
CA LEU A 21 -7.04 3.17 23.07
C LEU A 21 -6.37 4.01 24.17
N LEU A 22 -5.44 4.89 23.81
CA LEU A 22 -4.59 5.59 24.78
C LEU A 22 -5.11 6.98 25.14
N LEU A 23 -5.58 7.77 24.19
CA LEU A 23 -5.77 9.20 24.32
C LEU A 23 -7.23 9.63 24.42
N SER A 24 -8.16 8.94 23.77
CA SER A 24 -9.56 9.39 23.61
C SER A 24 -10.32 9.59 24.93
N ARG A 25 -9.88 8.93 25.99
CA ARG A 25 -10.49 9.00 27.34
C ARG A 25 -9.72 9.90 28.31
N GLU A 26 -8.61 10.49 27.87
CA GLU A 26 -7.77 11.31 28.72
C GLU A 26 -8.01 12.79 28.49
N LYS A 27 -7.91 13.58 29.60
CA LYS A 27 -8.14 15.02 29.56
C LYS A 27 -6.88 15.80 29.12
N MET A 28 -6.19 15.30 28.08
CA MET A 28 -5.05 15.96 27.41
C MET A 28 -5.50 16.63 26.12
N LEU A 29 -6.53 17.47 26.18
CA LEU A 29 -7.30 17.91 25.03
C LEU A 29 -6.49 18.66 23.96
N ILE A 30 -5.56 19.54 24.40
CA ILE A 30 -4.68 20.29 23.49
C ILE A 30 -3.71 19.33 22.80
N PHE A 31 -3.09 18.42 23.56
CA PHE A 31 -2.20 17.41 22.99
C PHE A 31 -2.94 16.51 22.01
N ASN A 32 -4.14 16.04 22.35
CA ASN A 32 -4.98 15.20 21.48
C ASN A 32 -5.31 15.90 20.17
N ARG A 33 -5.54 17.22 20.19
CA ARG A 33 -5.78 18.02 18.97
C ARG A 33 -4.60 17.94 18.01
N PHE A 34 -3.39 18.27 18.51
CA PHE A 34 -2.19 18.24 17.66
C PHE A 34 -1.82 16.82 17.25
N PHE A 35 -1.95 15.84 18.14
CA PHE A 35 -1.75 14.45 17.81
C PHE A 35 -2.65 13.99 16.65
N LEU A 36 -3.95 14.29 16.70
CA LEU A 36 -4.89 13.90 15.65
C LEU A 36 -4.55 14.54 14.30
N LEU A 37 -4.18 15.82 14.29
CA LEU A 37 -3.80 16.52 13.06
C LEU A 37 -2.48 15.97 12.49
N LEU A 38 -1.46 15.80 13.35
CA LEU A 38 -0.16 15.27 12.93
C LEU A 38 -0.25 13.81 12.49
N ALA A 39 -0.99 12.96 13.22
CA ALA A 39 -1.18 11.56 12.87
C ALA A 39 -1.94 11.40 11.53
N LEU A 40 -2.90 12.28 11.25
CA LEU A 40 -3.58 12.30 9.97
C LEU A 40 -2.60 12.64 8.83
N VAL A 41 -1.75 13.65 8.99
CA VAL A 41 -0.71 14.01 8.00
C VAL A 41 0.32 12.87 7.89
N ALA A 42 0.81 12.36 9.02
CA ALA A 42 1.79 11.28 9.08
C ALA A 42 1.32 10.02 8.34
N SER A 43 0.02 9.71 8.41
CA SER A 43 -0.54 8.55 7.71
C SER A 43 -0.37 8.61 6.19
N PHE A 44 -0.29 9.80 5.60
CA PHE A 44 -0.02 10.00 4.18
C PHE A 44 1.46 10.19 3.87
N VAL A 45 2.22 10.79 4.79
CA VAL A 45 3.64 11.13 4.57
C VAL A 45 4.54 9.91 4.80
N PHE A 46 4.29 9.08 5.84
CA PHE A 46 5.16 7.96 6.18
C PHE A 46 5.37 6.97 5.04
N PRO A 47 4.34 6.57 4.27
CA PRO A 47 4.54 5.68 3.13
C PRO A 47 5.30 6.30 1.94
N LEU A 48 5.54 7.63 1.94
CA LEU A 48 6.35 8.31 0.93
C LEU A 48 7.83 8.42 1.30
N ILE A 49 8.16 8.21 2.58
CA ILE A 49 9.53 8.27 3.06
C ILE A 49 10.23 6.98 2.66
N THR A 50 11.35 7.08 1.94
CA THR A 50 12.21 5.95 1.58
C THR A 50 13.29 5.76 2.65
N ILE A 51 13.43 4.54 3.16
CA ILE A 51 14.48 4.16 4.11
C ILE A 51 15.39 3.16 3.42
N GLU A 52 16.69 3.50 3.31
CA GLU A 52 17.70 2.60 2.79
C GLU A 52 18.02 1.53 3.83
N MET A 53 17.81 0.26 3.46
CA MET A 53 18.11 -0.88 4.29
C MET A 53 19.41 -1.54 3.80
N PRO A 54 20.38 -1.82 4.69
CA PRO A 54 21.68 -2.39 4.30
C PRO A 54 21.60 -3.85 3.83
N PHE A 55 20.50 -4.54 4.12
CA PHE A 55 20.32 -5.96 3.76
C PHE A 55 18.94 -6.20 3.13
N GLN A 56 18.91 -6.96 2.02
CA GLN A 56 17.68 -7.55 1.53
C GLN A 56 17.30 -8.74 2.40
N PRO A 57 16.04 -8.85 2.86
CA PRO A 57 15.60 -10.05 3.57
C PRO A 57 15.71 -11.26 2.62
N ILE A 58 16.29 -12.35 3.09
CA ILE A 58 16.53 -13.59 2.33
C ILE A 58 15.26 -14.09 1.62
N PHE A 59 14.11 -13.82 2.20
CA PHE A 59 12.80 -14.23 1.69
C PHE A 59 12.41 -13.49 0.39
N GLU A 60 12.75 -12.22 0.23
CA GLU A 60 12.46 -11.46 -1.01
C GLU A 60 13.39 -11.89 -2.16
N LYS A 61 14.69 -12.15 -1.88
CA LYS A 61 15.62 -12.69 -2.89
C LYS A 61 15.12 -14.01 -3.50
N THR A 62 14.50 -14.85 -2.68
CA THR A 62 13.96 -16.14 -3.14
C THR A 62 12.75 -15.96 -4.04
N PHE A 63 11.87 -14.99 -3.75
CA PHE A 63 10.70 -14.69 -4.57
C PHE A 63 11.06 -14.02 -5.89
N GLU A 64 11.96 -13.05 -5.90
CA GLU A 64 12.44 -12.40 -7.13
C GLU A 64 13.13 -13.41 -8.06
N GLN A 65 13.97 -14.30 -7.52
CA GLN A 65 14.59 -15.36 -8.32
C GLN A 65 13.57 -16.34 -8.90
N ILE A 66 12.50 -16.67 -8.15
CA ILE A 66 11.43 -17.56 -8.65
C ILE A 66 10.64 -16.88 -9.76
N VAL A 67 10.31 -15.59 -9.62
CA VAL A 67 9.56 -14.82 -10.62
C VAL A 67 10.40 -14.63 -11.90
N VAL A 68 11.65 -14.23 -11.76
CA VAL A 68 12.56 -14.03 -12.92
C VAL A 68 12.83 -15.34 -13.66
N THR A 69 12.99 -16.46 -12.94
CA THR A 69 13.15 -17.78 -13.59
C THR A 69 11.88 -18.26 -14.29
N GLN A 70 10.69 -17.86 -13.82
CA GLN A 70 9.43 -18.14 -14.53
C GLN A 70 9.26 -17.27 -15.78
N GLU A 71 9.64 -15.98 -15.73
CA GLU A 71 9.57 -15.10 -16.90
C GLU A 71 10.55 -15.53 -18.02
N VAL A 72 11.76 -15.93 -17.67
CA VAL A 72 12.74 -16.41 -18.64
C VAL A 72 12.32 -17.74 -19.31
N ASN A 73 11.61 -18.60 -18.59
CA ASN A 73 11.08 -19.85 -19.16
C ASN A 73 9.83 -19.68 -20.01
N ASN A 74 9.13 -18.54 -19.89
CA ASN A 74 7.93 -18.24 -20.70
C ASN A 74 8.21 -17.39 -21.94
N SER A 75 9.45 -16.96 -22.17
CA SER A 75 9.82 -16.07 -23.29
C SER A 75 9.95 -16.76 -24.65
N SER A 76 9.45 -18.00 -24.81
CA SER A 76 9.34 -18.66 -26.11
C SER A 76 7.93 -18.75 -26.69
N ILE A 77 6.99 -17.97 -26.14
CA ILE A 77 5.70 -17.77 -26.80
C ILE A 77 5.88 -16.58 -27.73
N TYR A 78 5.89 -16.84 -29.06
CA TYR A 78 5.72 -15.79 -30.06
C TYR A 78 4.35 -15.16 -29.85
N VAL A 79 4.28 -14.12 -29.03
CA VAL A 79 3.09 -13.27 -28.93
C VAL A 79 3.06 -12.43 -30.19
N ASN A 80 2.06 -12.68 -31.04
CA ASN A 80 1.81 -11.84 -32.20
C ASN A 80 1.72 -10.39 -31.74
N PRO A 81 2.47 -9.44 -32.34
CA PRO A 81 2.50 -8.04 -31.90
C PRO A 81 1.11 -7.35 -31.96
N THR A 82 0.16 -7.95 -32.65
CA THR A 82 -1.22 -7.47 -32.74
C THR A 82 -2.01 -7.63 -31.41
N THR A 83 -1.66 -8.60 -30.56
CA THR A 83 -2.40 -8.86 -29.31
C THR A 83 -1.96 -7.94 -28.18
N GLU A 84 -0.69 -7.52 -28.17
CA GLU A 84 -0.19 -6.55 -27.15
C GLU A 84 -0.79 -5.15 -27.33
N GLN A 85 -1.03 -4.72 -28.58
CA GLN A 85 -1.66 -3.42 -28.83
C GLN A 85 -3.11 -3.35 -28.29
N PHE A 86 -3.89 -4.41 -28.42
CA PHE A 86 -5.28 -4.45 -27.90
C PHE A 86 -5.34 -4.47 -26.37
N ILE A 87 -4.36 -5.08 -25.69
CA ILE A 87 -4.33 -5.14 -24.22
C ILE A 87 -3.93 -3.77 -23.64
N THR A 88 -2.98 -3.08 -24.25
CA THR A 88 -2.51 -1.76 -23.80
C THR A 88 -3.55 -0.66 -24.04
N GLU A 89 -4.29 -0.69 -25.13
CA GLU A 89 -5.38 0.28 -25.40
C GLU A 89 -6.53 0.15 -24.38
N ASN A 90 -6.96 -1.07 -24.06
CA ASN A 90 -8.02 -1.29 -23.07
C ASN A 90 -7.62 -0.82 -21.65
N HIS A 91 -6.37 -1.00 -21.24
CA HIS A 91 -5.90 -0.50 -19.94
C HIS A 91 -5.92 1.02 -19.85
N ASN A 92 -5.56 1.71 -20.93
CA ASN A 92 -5.60 3.17 -20.99
C ASN A 92 -7.03 3.71 -20.90
N PHE A 93 -7.99 3.07 -21.54
CA PHE A 93 -9.40 3.45 -21.49
C PHE A 93 -10.02 3.25 -20.11
N ILE A 94 -9.76 2.12 -19.45
CA ILE A 94 -10.21 1.85 -18.07
C ILE A 94 -9.61 2.86 -17.08
N ASN A 95 -8.31 3.15 -17.19
CA ASN A 95 -7.64 4.14 -16.34
C ASN A 95 -8.25 5.54 -16.53
N LEU A 96 -8.57 5.93 -17.77
CA LEU A 96 -9.24 7.19 -18.08
C LEU A 96 -10.62 7.28 -17.42
N ILE A 97 -11.43 6.22 -17.50
CA ILE A 97 -12.76 6.16 -16.85
C ILE A 97 -12.63 6.32 -15.34
N ILE A 98 -11.67 5.63 -14.70
CA ILE A 98 -11.43 5.73 -13.25
C ILE A 98 -11.05 7.15 -12.87
N ILE A 99 -10.15 7.80 -13.61
CA ILE A 99 -9.73 9.18 -13.37
C ILE A 99 -10.90 10.16 -13.55
N LEU A 100 -11.72 9.98 -14.58
CA LEU A 100 -12.89 10.81 -14.84
C LEU A 100 -13.93 10.65 -13.71
N LEU A 101 -14.22 9.42 -13.30
CA LEU A 101 -15.16 9.13 -12.21
C LEU A 101 -14.67 9.76 -10.90
N TYR A 102 -13.38 9.59 -10.58
CA TYR A 102 -12.77 10.23 -9.40
C TYR A 102 -12.90 11.75 -9.46
N GLY A 103 -12.58 12.35 -10.61
CA GLY A 103 -12.66 13.79 -10.83
C GLY A 103 -14.08 14.35 -10.69
N ILE A 104 -15.08 13.65 -11.22
CA ILE A 104 -16.50 14.04 -11.08
C ILE A 104 -16.91 14.07 -9.62
N VAL A 105 -16.62 13.01 -8.85
CA VAL A 105 -16.99 12.96 -7.43
C VAL A 105 -16.26 14.04 -6.63
N ALA A 106 -14.95 14.22 -6.85
CA ALA A 106 -14.17 15.25 -6.19
C ALA A 106 -14.69 16.66 -6.53
N PHE A 107 -15.05 16.91 -7.79
CA PHE A 107 -15.65 18.17 -8.24
C PHE A 107 -17.01 18.44 -7.57
N LEU A 108 -17.88 17.45 -7.51
CA LEU A 108 -19.18 17.57 -6.84
C LEU A 108 -19.01 17.87 -5.34
N MET A 109 -18.07 17.21 -4.66
CA MET A 109 -17.75 17.47 -3.28
C MET A 109 -17.17 18.89 -3.07
N LEU A 110 -16.26 19.31 -3.93
CA LEU A 110 -15.69 20.66 -3.93
C LEU A 110 -16.79 21.71 -4.16
N PHE A 111 -17.65 21.50 -5.14
CA PHE A 111 -18.78 22.40 -5.42
C PHE A 111 -19.72 22.52 -4.20
N ARG A 112 -20.07 21.39 -3.59
CA ARG A 112 -20.87 21.38 -2.36
C ARG A 112 -20.18 22.14 -1.22
N PHE A 113 -18.88 21.95 -1.04
CA PHE A 113 -18.08 22.64 -0.03
C PHE A 113 -18.07 24.16 -0.27
N LEU A 114 -17.75 24.61 -1.48
CA LEU A 114 -17.75 26.02 -1.85
C LEU A 114 -19.14 26.66 -1.69
N ARG A 115 -20.19 25.96 -2.13
CA ARG A 115 -21.57 26.43 -1.92
C ARG A 115 -21.91 26.62 -0.45
N ASN A 116 -21.44 25.71 0.43
CA ASN A 116 -21.67 25.83 1.87
C ASN A 116 -20.89 27.02 2.47
N LEU A 117 -19.64 27.26 2.03
CA LEU A 117 -18.88 28.43 2.44
C LEU A 117 -19.55 29.71 1.96
N LEU A 118 -20.00 29.80 0.72
CA LEU A 118 -20.75 30.95 0.20
C LEU A 118 -22.02 31.24 0.99
N LYS A 119 -22.75 30.20 1.43
CA LYS A 119 -23.92 30.38 2.31
C LYS A 119 -23.55 31.04 3.63
N ILE A 120 -22.42 30.64 4.26
CA ILE A 120 -21.93 31.24 5.50
C ILE A 120 -21.56 32.70 5.25
N PHE A 121 -20.78 33.01 4.20
CA PHE A 121 -20.41 34.39 3.87
C PHE A 121 -21.64 35.28 3.55
N ASN A 122 -22.64 34.74 2.86
CA ASN A 122 -23.89 35.46 2.60
C ASN A 122 -24.67 35.74 3.88
N LYS A 123 -24.70 34.79 4.84
CA LYS A 123 -25.28 35.05 6.18
C LYS A 123 -24.54 36.16 6.89
N ILE A 124 -23.19 36.16 6.86
CA ILE A 124 -22.38 37.25 7.46
C ILE A 124 -22.69 38.62 6.82
N LYS A 125 -22.91 38.65 5.50
CA LYS A 125 -23.23 39.93 4.81
C LYS A 125 -24.65 40.47 5.11
N LYS A 126 -25.61 39.58 5.23
CA LYS A 126 -27.05 39.95 5.36
C LYS A 126 -27.46 40.40 6.76
N HIS A 127 -26.75 39.97 7.82
CA HIS A 127 -27.17 40.24 9.19
C HIS A 127 -26.29 41.28 9.87
N PRO A 128 -26.84 42.04 10.82
CA PRO A 128 -26.06 43.00 11.61
C PRO A 128 -25.05 42.31 12.49
N LYS A 129 -23.89 42.94 12.66
CA LYS A 129 -22.76 42.44 13.42
C LYS A 129 -22.52 43.28 14.64
N GLN A 130 -22.42 42.63 15.80
CA GLN A 130 -22.10 43.28 17.05
C GLN A 130 -20.71 42.83 17.53
N PRO A 131 -19.78 43.73 17.87
CA PRO A 131 -18.48 43.35 18.40
C PRO A 131 -18.64 42.72 19.78
N TYR A 132 -17.93 41.57 19.99
CA TYR A 132 -17.95 40.84 21.25
C TYR A 132 -16.61 40.19 21.54
N GLN A 133 -15.86 40.67 22.51
CA GLN A 133 -14.59 40.09 23.01
C GLN A 133 -13.58 39.65 21.92
N GLY A 134 -13.43 40.44 20.86
CA GLY A 134 -12.52 40.14 19.74
C GLY A 134 -13.14 39.29 18.62
N ALA A 135 -14.44 38.99 18.72
CA ALA A 135 -15.23 38.33 17.67
C ALA A 135 -16.43 39.22 17.29
N TYR A 136 -17.23 38.77 16.35
CA TYR A 136 -18.48 39.41 15.94
C TYR A 136 -19.67 38.49 16.17
N LEU A 137 -20.68 38.96 16.88
CA LEU A 137 -21.98 38.29 17.02
C LEU A 137 -22.83 38.60 15.79
N VAL A 138 -23.36 37.55 15.18
CA VAL A 138 -24.35 37.63 14.11
C VAL A 138 -25.65 37.08 14.67
N ILE A 139 -26.58 37.96 15.02
CA ILE A 139 -27.85 37.61 15.62
C ILE A 139 -28.82 37.22 14.51
N LEU A 140 -29.29 35.97 14.55
CA LEU A 140 -30.26 35.43 13.61
C LEU A 140 -31.68 35.48 14.21
N GLU A 141 -32.64 35.75 13.35
CA GLU A 141 -34.05 35.70 13.75
C GLU A 141 -34.60 34.28 13.77
N GLU A 142 -34.04 33.43 12.91
CA GLU A 142 -34.38 32.01 12.81
C GLU A 142 -33.87 31.23 14.03
N GLU A 143 -34.62 30.21 14.43
CA GLU A 143 -34.17 29.27 15.44
C GLU A 143 -33.01 28.41 14.84
N CYS A 144 -31.80 28.67 15.28
CA CYS A 144 -30.63 27.91 14.90
C CYS A 144 -29.82 27.53 16.13
N ALA A 145 -29.13 26.39 16.05
CA ALA A 145 -28.15 26.04 17.05
C ALA A 145 -26.99 27.04 16.97
N PRO A 146 -26.50 27.58 18.09
CA PRO A 146 -25.31 28.41 18.12
C PRO A 146 -24.13 27.68 17.45
N HIS A 147 -23.39 28.43 16.69
CA HIS A 147 -22.17 27.92 16.05
C HIS A 147 -21.24 29.07 15.71
N SER A 148 -19.94 28.75 15.59
CA SER A 148 -18.93 29.74 15.25
C SER A 148 -18.18 29.34 13.97
N PHE A 149 -17.83 30.33 13.18
CA PHE A 149 -16.99 30.15 12.00
C PHE A 149 -16.05 31.37 11.84
N TRP A 150 -14.75 31.08 11.70
CA TRP A 150 -13.69 32.11 11.63
C TRP A 150 -13.78 33.05 12.84
N ASN A 151 -14.15 34.31 12.66
CA ASN A 151 -14.30 35.33 13.71
C ASN A 151 -15.77 35.69 14.04
N TYR A 152 -16.71 34.87 13.55
CA TYR A 152 -18.15 35.14 13.70
C TYR A 152 -18.84 34.11 14.56
N ILE A 153 -19.68 34.51 15.48
CA ILE A 153 -20.59 33.68 16.28
C ILE A 153 -22.00 33.89 15.76
N PHE A 154 -22.62 32.84 15.27
CA PHE A 154 -24.00 32.84 14.82
C PHE A 154 -24.88 32.34 15.95
N ILE A 155 -25.84 33.16 16.39
CA ILE A 155 -26.65 32.86 17.55
C ILE A 155 -28.05 33.44 17.35
N ASN A 156 -29.08 32.80 17.95
CA ASN A 156 -30.43 33.33 17.98
C ASN A 156 -30.59 34.35 19.11
N LYS A 157 -31.68 35.17 19.08
CA LYS A 157 -31.96 36.18 20.10
C LYS A 157 -32.11 35.61 21.51
N LYS A 158 -32.63 34.36 21.65
CA LYS A 158 -32.88 33.73 22.97
C LYS A 158 -31.56 33.35 23.65
N ASP A 159 -30.58 32.84 22.86
CA ASP A 159 -29.30 32.36 23.35
C ASP A 159 -28.24 33.47 23.49
N ALA A 160 -28.50 34.65 22.91
CA ALA A 160 -27.53 35.75 22.88
C ALA A 160 -27.17 36.29 24.29
N TYR A 161 -27.96 36.01 25.29
CA TYR A 161 -27.74 36.43 26.69
C TYR A 161 -27.13 35.32 27.56
N GLU A 162 -26.98 34.06 27.03
CA GLU A 162 -26.44 32.93 27.78
C GLU A 162 -24.93 32.94 27.73
N GLN A 163 -24.27 33.47 28.78
CA GLN A 163 -22.80 33.64 28.83
C GLN A 163 -22.02 32.36 28.63
N LYS A 164 -22.54 31.20 29.11
CA LYS A 164 -21.86 29.89 28.96
C LYS A 164 -21.79 29.47 27.51
N VAL A 165 -22.83 29.77 26.75
CA VAL A 165 -22.91 29.50 25.31
C VAL A 165 -21.95 30.38 24.53
N LEU A 166 -22.00 31.69 24.80
CA LEU A 166 -21.11 32.65 24.17
C LEU A 166 -19.63 32.31 24.42
N LEU A 167 -19.31 31.90 25.67
CA LEU A 167 -17.95 31.50 26.00
C LEU A 167 -17.53 30.22 25.27
N HIS A 168 -18.45 29.26 25.11
CA HIS A 168 -18.20 28.04 24.33
C HIS A 168 -17.85 28.37 22.87
N GLU A 169 -18.72 29.17 22.21
CA GLU A 169 -18.48 29.59 20.82
C GLU A 169 -17.24 30.47 20.65
N LEU A 170 -16.99 31.37 21.60
CA LEU A 170 -15.78 32.22 21.60
C LEU A 170 -14.51 31.38 21.72
N THR A 171 -14.55 30.23 22.41
CA THR A 171 -13.42 29.33 22.54
C THR A 171 -13.05 28.70 21.17
N HIS A 172 -14.07 28.31 20.38
CA HIS A 172 -13.82 27.81 19.02
C HIS A 172 -13.11 28.87 18.16
N ILE A 173 -13.46 30.13 18.29
CA ILE A 173 -12.81 31.22 17.57
C ILE A 173 -11.38 31.44 18.05
N ARG A 174 -11.18 31.60 19.37
CA ARG A 174 -9.86 31.84 19.97
C ARG A 174 -8.86 30.72 19.66
N GLN A 175 -9.31 29.49 19.65
CA GLN A 175 -8.50 28.34 19.33
C GLN A 175 -8.43 28.04 17.81
N LYS A 176 -9.09 28.85 16.97
CA LYS A 176 -9.08 28.70 15.50
C LYS A 176 -9.53 27.33 15.00
N HIS A 177 -10.52 26.72 15.69
CA HIS A 177 -11.02 25.38 15.33
C HIS A 177 -11.54 25.28 13.90
N SER A 178 -12.01 26.41 13.33
CA SER A 178 -12.46 26.46 11.93
C SER A 178 -11.35 26.10 10.93
N LEU A 179 -10.08 26.42 11.23
CA LEU A 179 -8.97 26.07 10.35
C LEU A 179 -8.74 24.55 10.29
N ASP A 180 -8.77 23.89 11.45
CA ASP A 180 -8.62 22.44 11.53
C ASP A 180 -9.73 21.72 10.74
N LEU A 181 -10.97 22.23 10.89
CA LEU A 181 -12.12 21.66 10.18
C LEU A 181 -12.04 21.90 8.67
N LEU A 182 -11.62 23.09 8.22
CA LEU A 182 -11.41 23.38 6.81
C LEU A 182 -10.33 22.48 6.20
N PHE A 183 -9.23 22.27 6.93
CA PHE A 183 -8.17 21.37 6.52
C PHE A 183 -8.68 19.92 6.36
N VAL A 184 -9.42 19.42 7.34
CA VAL A 184 -10.02 18.08 7.27
C VAL A 184 -11.04 17.96 6.14
N GLU A 185 -11.90 18.97 5.95
CA GLU A 185 -12.88 18.96 4.85
C GLU A 185 -12.18 18.99 3.48
N PHE A 186 -11.06 19.75 3.33
CA PHE A 186 -10.22 19.70 2.13
C PHE A 186 -9.66 18.30 1.87
N LEU A 187 -9.10 17.66 2.91
CA LEU A 187 -8.62 16.27 2.78
C LEU A 187 -9.74 15.28 2.42
N LYS A 188 -10.96 15.49 2.91
CA LYS A 188 -12.12 14.67 2.53
C LYS A 188 -12.52 14.84 1.06
N ILE A 189 -12.27 16.00 0.46
CA ILE A 189 -12.53 16.21 -0.97
C ILE A 189 -11.52 15.44 -1.80
N VAL A 190 -10.23 15.55 -1.45
CA VAL A 190 -9.15 14.87 -2.17
C VAL A 190 -9.19 13.35 -1.94
N PHE A 191 -9.38 12.91 -0.70
CA PHE A 191 -9.38 11.51 -0.30
C PHE A 191 -10.78 11.05 0.11
N TRP A 192 -11.79 11.40 -0.69
CA TRP A 192 -13.20 11.13 -0.36
C TRP A 192 -13.51 9.65 -0.11
N PHE A 193 -12.79 8.76 -0.80
CA PHE A 193 -12.91 7.31 -0.68
C PHE A 193 -12.15 6.73 0.52
N HIS A 194 -11.31 7.54 1.21
CA HIS A 194 -10.43 7.06 2.27
C HIS A 194 -11.10 7.15 3.65
N PRO A 195 -11.51 6.02 4.29
CA PRO A 195 -12.31 6.04 5.51
C PRO A 195 -11.61 6.68 6.71
N VAL A 196 -10.28 6.60 6.77
CA VAL A 196 -9.47 7.16 7.87
C VAL A 196 -9.67 8.67 7.99
N VAL A 197 -9.73 9.42 6.88
CA VAL A 197 -9.94 10.88 6.93
C VAL A 197 -11.27 11.23 7.60
N HIS A 198 -12.31 10.43 7.35
CA HIS A 198 -13.62 10.62 7.97
C HIS A 198 -13.61 10.29 9.47
N LEU A 199 -12.87 9.24 9.87
CA LEU A 199 -12.72 8.87 11.29
C LEU A 199 -11.96 9.94 12.07
N PHE A 200 -10.82 10.41 11.55
CA PHE A 200 -10.06 11.51 12.16
C PHE A 200 -10.88 12.79 12.22
N GLY A 201 -11.63 13.13 11.17
CA GLY A 201 -12.50 14.29 11.16
C GLY A 201 -13.58 14.24 12.25
N LYS A 202 -14.14 13.06 12.56
CA LYS A 202 -15.07 12.89 13.70
C LYS A 202 -14.35 13.05 15.04
N ALA A 203 -13.14 12.49 15.19
CA ALA A 203 -12.35 12.58 16.41
C ALA A 203 -11.88 14.02 16.69
N ILE A 204 -11.41 14.74 15.66
CA ILE A 204 -11.03 16.16 15.78
C ILE A 204 -12.22 17.00 16.21
N ARG A 205 -13.39 16.82 15.60
CA ARG A 205 -14.60 17.57 15.91
C ARG A 205 -15.03 17.36 17.36
N ILE A 206 -15.06 16.12 17.86
CA ILE A 206 -15.42 15.85 19.25
C ILE A 206 -14.38 16.40 20.24
N ASN A 207 -13.10 16.38 19.88
CA ASN A 207 -12.05 16.96 20.72
C ASN A 207 -12.15 18.48 20.80
N HIS A 208 -12.60 19.18 19.74
CA HIS A 208 -12.91 20.61 19.77
C HIS A 208 -14.05 20.92 20.74
N GLU A 209 -15.07 20.06 20.78
CA GLU A 209 -16.16 20.19 21.76
C GLU A 209 -15.64 20.05 23.19
N PHE A 210 -14.76 19.08 23.44
CA PHE A 210 -14.13 18.90 24.76
C PHE A 210 -13.29 20.12 25.18
N LEU A 211 -12.55 20.72 24.25
CA LEU A 211 -11.75 21.93 24.49
C LEU A 211 -12.64 23.13 24.85
N ALA A 212 -13.73 23.32 24.10
CA ALA A 212 -14.69 24.40 24.38
C ALA A 212 -15.40 24.21 25.71
N ASP A 213 -15.84 22.98 26.01
CA ASP A 213 -16.47 22.62 27.29
C ASP A 213 -15.51 22.83 28.49
N ALA A 214 -14.26 22.42 28.35
CA ALA A 214 -13.22 22.59 29.39
C ALA A 214 -12.99 24.09 29.69
N CYS A 215 -13.02 24.96 28.67
CA CYS A 215 -12.87 26.40 28.85
C CYS A 215 -14.07 27.00 29.60
N VAL A 216 -15.30 26.54 29.32
CA VAL A 216 -16.49 26.98 30.05
C VAL A 216 -16.38 26.59 31.52
N ILE A 217 -16.06 25.36 31.84
CA ILE A 217 -15.94 24.87 33.22
C ILE A 217 -14.79 25.55 33.98
N SER A 218 -13.70 25.91 33.30
CA SER A 218 -12.59 26.65 33.97
C SER A 218 -13.01 28.03 34.50
N LYS A 219 -14.05 28.62 33.92
CA LYS A 219 -14.58 29.94 34.34
C LYS A 219 -15.89 29.86 35.13
N HIS A 220 -16.64 28.78 34.95
CA HIS A 220 -17.93 28.54 35.62
C HIS A 220 -17.84 27.18 36.31
N THR A 221 -17.77 27.17 37.63
CA THR A 221 -17.46 26.00 38.46
C THR A 221 -18.58 24.97 38.58
N ASN A 222 -19.83 25.32 38.25
CA ASN A 222 -20.95 24.39 38.39
C ASN A 222 -21.07 23.45 37.17
N ILE A 223 -20.41 22.30 37.28
CA ILE A 223 -20.41 21.27 36.24
C ILE A 223 -21.84 20.74 35.99
N ALA A 224 -22.63 20.50 37.02
CA ALA A 224 -23.95 19.91 36.87
C ALA A 224 -24.92 20.84 36.10
N GLU A 225 -24.84 22.13 36.36
CA GLU A 225 -25.65 23.14 35.65
C GLU A 225 -25.25 23.19 34.16
N TYR A 226 -23.96 23.14 33.86
CA TYR A 226 -23.50 23.14 32.48
C TYR A 226 -23.85 21.84 31.75
N GLN A 227 -23.77 20.69 32.42
CA GLN A 227 -24.23 19.42 31.86
C GLN A 227 -25.74 19.45 31.55
N MET A 228 -26.55 20.03 32.42
CA MET A 228 -27.99 20.21 32.18
C MET A 228 -28.24 21.11 30.96
N LEU A 229 -27.46 22.16 30.79
CA LEU A 229 -27.55 23.04 29.62
C LEU A 229 -27.26 22.28 28.32
N ILE A 230 -26.18 21.46 28.30
CA ILE A 230 -25.83 20.62 27.15
C ILE A 230 -26.96 19.64 26.84
N LEU A 231 -27.53 18.96 27.85
CA LEU A 231 -28.63 18.00 27.68
C LEU A 231 -29.89 18.67 27.15
N LYS A 232 -30.27 19.82 27.70
CA LYS A 232 -31.43 20.59 27.25
C LYS A 232 -31.31 20.98 25.78
N ARG A 233 -30.13 21.40 25.35
CA ARG A 233 -29.87 21.74 23.94
C ARG A 233 -29.90 20.53 23.02
N ALA A 234 -29.33 19.40 23.45
CA ALA A 234 -29.38 18.15 22.68
C ALA A 234 -30.83 17.65 22.52
N ALA A 235 -31.69 17.84 23.55
CA ALA A 235 -33.09 17.44 23.50
C ALA A 235 -33.95 18.37 22.62
N SER A 236 -33.60 19.66 22.51
CA SER A 236 -34.35 20.65 21.71
C SER A 236 -34.09 20.52 20.19
N ALA A 237 -33.12 19.72 19.76
CA ALA A 237 -32.82 19.50 18.36
C ALA A 237 -33.84 18.53 17.73
N ASN A 238 -34.91 19.05 17.17
CA ASN A 238 -36.09 18.33 16.64
C ASN A 238 -35.86 17.59 15.29
N VAL A 239 -34.79 16.79 15.12
CA VAL A 239 -34.61 16.00 13.89
C VAL A 239 -34.58 14.50 14.21
N PRO A 240 -35.64 13.71 13.85
CA PRO A 240 -35.84 12.35 14.33
C PRO A 240 -34.72 11.35 14.06
N PHE A 241 -34.04 11.43 12.90
CA PHE A 241 -32.93 10.52 12.53
C PHE A 241 -31.56 11.00 13.00
N TYR A 242 -31.39 12.27 13.33
CA TYR A 242 -30.12 12.85 13.77
C TYR A 242 -29.85 12.65 15.28
N ASN A 243 -30.89 12.28 16.04
CA ASN A 243 -30.82 12.19 17.50
C ASN A 243 -29.87 11.13 18.02
N TYR A 244 -29.72 9.99 17.33
CA TYR A 244 -28.86 8.90 17.83
C TYR A 244 -27.37 9.26 17.79
N PHE A 245 -26.91 9.89 16.72
CA PHE A 245 -25.52 10.35 16.59
C PHE A 245 -25.22 11.55 17.49
N ASN A 246 -26.18 12.45 17.67
CA ASN A 246 -26.03 13.60 18.53
C ASN A 246 -25.99 13.20 20.02
N PHE A 247 -26.78 12.21 20.41
CA PHE A 247 -26.77 11.67 21.76
C PHE A 247 -25.43 11.00 22.13
N TYR A 248 -24.83 10.26 21.21
CA TYR A 248 -23.53 9.63 21.44
C TYR A 248 -22.41 10.65 21.70
N ASN A 249 -22.35 11.72 20.91
CA ASN A 249 -21.38 12.78 21.10
C ASN A 249 -21.66 13.55 22.41
N THR A 250 -22.91 13.84 22.71
CA THR A 250 -23.32 14.47 23.96
C THR A 250 -22.91 13.63 25.17
N LYS A 251 -23.16 12.31 25.15
CA LYS A 251 -22.70 11.39 26.20
C LYS A 251 -21.17 11.45 26.41
N LYS A 252 -20.38 11.50 25.35
CA LYS A 252 -18.92 11.64 25.45
C LYS A 252 -18.51 12.95 26.11
N ARG A 253 -19.17 14.08 25.76
CA ARG A 253 -18.92 15.39 26.36
C ARG A 253 -19.20 15.35 27.89
N LEU A 254 -20.34 14.81 28.30
CA LEU A 254 -20.69 14.69 29.70
C LEU A 254 -19.71 13.87 30.52
N ILE A 255 -19.24 12.73 29.96
CA ILE A 255 -18.24 11.89 30.62
C ILE A 255 -16.88 12.63 30.71
N MET A 256 -16.46 13.32 29.64
CA MET A 256 -15.19 14.05 29.64
C MET A 256 -15.17 15.20 30.64
N LEU A 257 -16.30 15.86 30.88
CA LEU A 257 -16.41 16.92 31.90
C LEU A 257 -16.10 16.40 33.31
N GLN A 258 -16.52 15.17 33.62
CA GLN A 258 -16.33 14.53 34.94
C GLN A 258 -14.97 13.86 35.10
N THR A 259 -14.22 13.66 34.00
CA THR A 259 -12.93 12.97 34.03
C THR A 259 -11.89 13.77 34.81
N LYS A 260 -11.21 13.12 35.76
CA LYS A 260 -10.12 13.73 36.54
C LYS A 260 -8.80 13.64 35.77
N VAL A 261 -7.96 14.66 35.87
CA VAL A 261 -6.62 14.67 35.28
C VAL A 261 -5.67 13.83 36.13
N ASN A 262 -4.96 12.89 35.53
CA ASN A 262 -3.85 12.18 36.16
C ASN A 262 -2.57 12.48 35.38
N HIS A 263 -1.75 13.37 35.91
CA HIS A 263 -0.55 13.85 35.21
C HIS A 263 0.48 12.76 34.95
N PHE A 264 0.70 11.86 35.90
CA PHE A 264 1.66 10.76 35.73
C PHE A 264 1.23 9.78 34.62
N ARG A 265 -0.04 9.35 34.66
CA ARG A 265 -0.58 8.48 33.60
C ARG A 265 -0.53 9.13 32.23
N ASN A 266 -0.80 10.42 32.16
CA ASN A 266 -0.74 11.18 30.93
C ASN A 266 0.69 11.25 30.38
N LEU A 267 1.68 11.49 31.25
CA LEU A 267 3.10 11.51 30.88
C LEU A 267 3.57 10.15 30.34
N CYS A 268 3.22 9.05 31.02
CA CYS A 268 3.54 7.70 30.53
C CYS A 268 2.94 7.42 29.15
N LYS A 269 1.69 7.83 28.92
CA LYS A 269 1.06 7.67 27.59
C LYS A 269 1.71 8.51 26.52
N MET A 270 2.09 9.75 26.81
CA MET A 270 2.84 10.59 25.87
C MET A 270 4.21 9.99 25.54
N ALA A 271 4.93 9.48 26.56
CA ALA A 271 6.22 8.83 26.36
C ALA A 271 6.13 7.58 25.46
N LEU A 272 5.01 6.83 25.55
CA LEU A 272 4.77 5.65 24.71
C LEU A 272 4.48 6.00 23.25
N LEU A 273 3.96 7.19 22.97
CA LEU A 273 3.62 7.59 21.60
C LEU A 273 4.85 7.83 20.72
N ILE A 274 5.97 8.27 21.30
CA ILE A 274 7.20 8.53 20.54
C ILE A 274 7.74 7.23 19.91
N PRO A 275 8.06 6.16 20.68
CA PRO A 275 8.58 4.93 20.11
C PRO A 275 7.55 4.25 19.18
N THR A 276 6.25 4.34 19.47
CA THR A 276 5.22 3.77 18.58
C THR A 276 5.12 4.52 17.26
N SER A 277 5.29 5.86 17.24
CA SER A 277 5.33 6.65 16.01
C SER A 277 6.55 6.35 15.17
N VAL A 278 7.72 6.17 15.80
CA VAL A 278 8.96 5.74 15.11
C VAL A 278 8.79 4.33 14.54
N LEU A 279 8.18 3.41 15.30
CA LEU A 279 7.87 2.07 14.81
C LEU A 279 6.96 2.13 13.56
N PHE A 280 5.91 2.97 13.58
CA PHE A 280 5.03 3.11 12.43
C PHE A 280 5.77 3.71 11.22
N LEU A 281 6.68 4.66 11.43
CA LEU A 281 7.52 5.18 10.36
C LEU A 281 8.35 4.05 9.71
N VAL A 282 9.04 3.24 10.51
CA VAL A 282 9.89 2.14 10.00
C VAL A 282 9.05 1.05 9.29
N VAL A 283 7.85 0.75 9.80
CA VAL A 283 6.97 -0.29 9.24
C VAL A 283 6.35 0.15 7.91
N PHE A 284 5.89 1.41 7.82
CA PHE A 284 5.12 1.90 6.68
C PHE A 284 5.93 2.65 5.64
N ALA A 285 7.16 3.09 5.95
CA ALA A 285 8.06 3.71 4.99
C ALA A 285 8.37 2.77 3.81
N GLU A 286 8.66 3.34 2.66
CA GLU A 286 9.14 2.60 1.50
C GLU A 286 10.56 2.13 1.78
N LYS A 287 10.83 0.83 1.56
CA LYS A 287 12.16 0.26 1.77
C LYS A 287 12.90 0.26 0.45
N SER A 288 14.00 0.99 0.38
CA SER A 288 14.98 0.88 -0.69
C SER A 288 16.12 0.01 -0.17
N TYR A 289 16.32 -1.13 -0.82
CA TYR A 289 17.46 -1.97 -0.51
C TYR A 289 18.64 -1.49 -1.35
N ALA A 290 19.78 -1.23 -0.71
CA ALA A 290 21.02 -1.06 -1.44
C ALA A 290 21.18 -2.33 -2.28
N GLN A 291 21.13 -2.21 -3.59
CA GLN A 291 21.65 -3.27 -4.44
C GLN A 291 23.12 -3.41 -3.96
N GLU A 292 23.40 -4.52 -3.27
CA GLU A 292 24.76 -4.99 -3.24
C GLU A 292 25.13 -5.05 -4.73
N VAL A 293 25.89 -4.06 -5.18
CA VAL A 293 26.75 -4.25 -6.34
C VAL A 293 27.57 -5.44 -5.84
N GLU A 294 27.09 -6.66 -6.21
CA GLU A 294 27.92 -7.83 -6.16
C GLU A 294 29.20 -7.28 -6.77
N LYS A 295 30.21 -7.04 -5.95
CA LYS A 295 31.56 -6.89 -6.46
C LYS A 295 31.68 -8.16 -7.24
N GLN A 296 31.27 -8.07 -8.49
CA GLN A 296 31.70 -9.04 -9.48
C GLN A 296 33.14 -9.13 -9.08
N LYS A 297 33.49 -10.28 -8.45
CA LYS A 297 34.85 -10.66 -8.20
C LYS A 297 35.54 -10.12 -9.43
N GLU A 298 36.30 -9.02 -9.27
CA GLU A 298 37.06 -8.47 -10.35
C GLU A 298 37.67 -9.69 -10.97
N VAL A 299 37.01 -10.16 -12.01
CA VAL A 299 37.66 -11.01 -12.98
C VAL A 299 38.77 -10.09 -13.36
N SER A 300 39.93 -10.38 -12.80
CA SER A 300 41.17 -9.62 -12.89
C SER A 300 41.16 -8.97 -14.25
N PRO A 301 41.31 -7.64 -14.32
CA PRO A 301 41.01 -6.88 -15.54
C PRO A 301 41.62 -7.67 -16.68
N LEU A 302 40.76 -8.12 -17.62
CA LEU A 302 41.23 -8.76 -18.83
C LEU A 302 42.48 -8.01 -19.22
N GLN A 303 43.64 -8.63 -19.19
CA GLN A 303 44.87 -7.95 -19.55
C GLN A 303 44.62 -7.44 -20.97
N VAL A 304 44.21 -6.17 -21.01
CA VAL A 304 43.96 -5.49 -22.27
C VAL A 304 45.33 -5.42 -22.93
N SER A 305 45.54 -6.27 -23.89
CA SER A 305 46.70 -6.13 -24.75
C SER A 305 46.59 -4.73 -25.36
N THR A 306 47.53 -3.87 -25.08
CA THR A 306 47.53 -2.50 -25.62
C THR A 306 47.67 -2.48 -27.13
N LYS A 307 48.03 -3.61 -27.74
CA LYS A 307 48.31 -3.74 -29.18
C LYS A 307 47.14 -4.26 -30.03
N TYR A 308 46.18 -5.00 -29.46
CA TYR A 308 45.14 -5.65 -30.27
C TYR A 308 43.78 -5.52 -29.60
N LYS A 309 42.73 -5.20 -30.38
CA LYS A 309 41.34 -5.08 -29.93
C LYS A 309 40.47 -6.10 -30.67
N ILE A 310 39.68 -6.88 -29.95
CA ILE A 310 38.68 -7.79 -30.54
C ILE A 310 37.52 -6.98 -31.07
N ILE A 311 37.24 -7.10 -32.40
CA ILE A 311 36.07 -6.46 -33.02
C ILE A 311 34.87 -7.41 -33.03
N LYS A 312 35.13 -8.69 -33.40
CA LYS A 312 34.06 -9.67 -33.62
C LYS A 312 34.50 -11.07 -33.23
N VAL A 313 33.63 -11.82 -32.57
CA VAL A 313 33.78 -13.26 -32.32
C VAL A 313 32.55 -13.95 -32.87
N GLN A 314 32.74 -14.93 -33.77
CA GLN A 314 31.65 -15.67 -34.39
C GLN A 314 31.93 -17.16 -34.31
N GLY A 315 31.10 -17.90 -33.56
CA GLY A 315 31.16 -19.36 -33.49
C GLY A 315 30.26 -19.99 -34.56
N VAL A 316 30.75 -20.99 -35.27
CA VAL A 316 29.96 -21.80 -36.19
C VAL A 316 30.15 -23.27 -35.80
N GLY A 317 29.04 -23.94 -35.46
CA GLY A 317 29.07 -25.38 -35.17
C GLY A 317 29.47 -26.18 -36.39
N LEU A 318 30.38 -27.17 -36.21
CA LEU A 318 30.79 -28.07 -37.29
C LEU A 318 29.67 -29.04 -37.66
N PRO A 319 29.46 -29.34 -38.96
CA PRO A 319 28.36 -30.20 -39.43
C PRO A 319 28.36 -31.63 -38.86
N ASN A 320 29.46 -32.09 -38.28
CA ASN A 320 29.61 -33.43 -37.70
C ASN A 320 29.33 -33.50 -36.19
N GLY A 321 28.83 -32.43 -35.55
CA GLY A 321 28.50 -32.44 -34.12
C GLY A 321 29.68 -32.58 -33.15
N LYS A 322 30.92 -32.64 -33.61
CA LYS A 322 32.13 -32.80 -32.80
C LYS A 322 33.03 -31.57 -32.91
N GLY A 323 32.59 -30.46 -32.34
CA GLY A 323 33.42 -29.27 -32.20
C GLY A 323 32.76 -28.01 -32.77
N GLU A 324 33.35 -26.88 -32.43
CA GLU A 324 32.89 -25.55 -32.84
C GLU A 324 34.10 -24.81 -33.41
N LYS A 325 33.89 -24.13 -34.54
CA LYS A 325 34.93 -23.30 -35.17
C LYS A 325 34.61 -21.85 -34.78
N THR A 326 35.46 -21.26 -33.95
CA THR A 326 35.31 -19.86 -33.54
C THR A 326 36.23 -19.00 -34.41
N THR A 327 35.67 -18.06 -35.14
CA THR A 327 36.39 -17.03 -35.89
C THR A 327 36.47 -15.76 -35.07
N VAL A 328 37.68 -15.26 -34.83
CA VAL A 328 37.94 -14.04 -34.08
C VAL A 328 38.56 -13.02 -35.01
N VAL A 329 37.99 -11.83 -35.09
CA VAL A 329 38.50 -10.70 -35.85
C VAL A 329 39.10 -9.70 -34.87
N LEU A 330 40.37 -9.38 -35.03
CA LEU A 330 41.13 -8.42 -34.23
C LEU A 330 41.54 -7.25 -35.09
N THR A 331 41.75 -6.10 -34.47
CA THR A 331 42.39 -4.93 -35.09
C THR A 331 43.71 -4.63 -34.37
N ASP A 332 44.76 -4.34 -35.10
CA ASP A 332 46.02 -3.81 -34.58
C ASP A 332 45.94 -2.27 -34.38
N GLU A 333 47.00 -1.68 -33.83
CA GLU A 333 47.09 -0.22 -33.64
C GLU A 333 47.10 0.58 -34.95
N ALA A 334 47.41 -0.05 -36.07
CA ALA A 334 47.44 0.54 -37.42
C ALA A 334 46.08 0.43 -38.14
N GLY A 335 45.07 -0.21 -37.51
CA GLY A 335 43.75 -0.41 -38.10
C GLY A 335 43.60 -1.62 -39.02
N ASN A 336 44.62 -2.49 -39.13
CA ASN A 336 44.53 -3.68 -39.97
C ASN A 336 43.76 -4.80 -39.28
N GLU A 337 42.85 -5.46 -40.03
CA GLU A 337 42.07 -6.59 -39.51
C GLU A 337 42.85 -7.90 -39.62
N ILE A 338 42.93 -8.62 -38.50
CA ILE A 338 43.55 -9.95 -38.41
C ILE A 338 42.44 -10.94 -38.09
N VAL A 339 42.29 -11.98 -38.90
CA VAL A 339 41.28 -13.02 -38.72
C VAL A 339 41.94 -14.32 -38.29
N GLU A 340 41.63 -14.78 -37.08
CA GLU A 340 42.13 -16.06 -36.55
C GLU A 340 40.99 -17.05 -36.39
N GLN A 341 41.26 -18.32 -36.69
CA GLN A 341 40.30 -19.41 -36.56
C GLN A 341 40.73 -20.36 -35.45
N ILE A 342 39.84 -20.60 -34.49
CA ILE A 342 40.10 -21.40 -33.30
C ILE A 342 39.16 -22.61 -33.33
N THR A 343 39.75 -23.82 -33.33
CA THR A 343 38.99 -25.06 -33.44
C THR A 343 39.06 -25.96 -32.22
N ASN A 344 40.04 -25.74 -31.35
CA ASN A 344 40.24 -26.56 -30.15
C ASN A 344 40.78 -25.75 -28.97
N ASN A 345 40.95 -26.37 -27.81
CA ASN A 345 41.44 -25.71 -26.60
C ASN A 345 42.95 -25.32 -26.71
N GLU A 346 43.71 -26.02 -27.48
CA GLU A 346 45.12 -25.70 -27.71
C GLU A 346 45.27 -24.42 -28.56
N ASP A 347 44.43 -24.26 -29.57
CA ASP A 347 44.35 -23.03 -30.38
C ASP A 347 43.94 -21.83 -29.51
N ARG A 348 43.04 -22.03 -28.53
CA ARG A 348 42.64 -20.97 -27.57
C ARG A 348 43.82 -20.54 -26.69
N GLN A 349 44.59 -21.50 -26.20
CA GLN A 349 45.78 -21.20 -25.39
C GLN A 349 46.85 -20.50 -26.21
N ALA A 350 47.09 -20.95 -27.44
CA ALA A 350 48.02 -20.33 -28.37
C ALA A 350 47.58 -18.88 -28.74
N PHE A 351 46.28 -18.66 -28.96
CA PHE A 351 45.72 -17.35 -29.20
C PHE A 351 45.95 -16.41 -28.01
N THR A 352 45.65 -16.87 -26.78
CA THR A 352 45.86 -16.08 -25.55
C THR A 352 47.35 -15.75 -25.37
N LYS A 353 48.25 -16.69 -25.66
CA LYS A 353 49.70 -16.48 -25.57
C LYS A 353 50.23 -15.51 -26.64
N LYS A 354 49.63 -15.54 -27.84
CA LYS A 354 50.06 -14.71 -28.99
C LYS A 354 49.56 -13.27 -28.90
N TYR A 355 48.31 -13.07 -28.47
CA TYR A 355 47.63 -11.77 -28.48
C TYR A 355 47.40 -11.15 -27.09
N GLY A 356 47.63 -11.94 -26.01
CA GLY A 356 47.39 -11.50 -24.66
C GLY A 356 45.89 -11.27 -24.32
N LEU A 357 44.99 -11.81 -25.12
CA LEU A 357 43.54 -11.63 -25.02
C LEU A 357 42.88 -12.97 -24.64
N GLN A 358 41.99 -12.93 -23.63
CA GLN A 358 41.20 -14.10 -23.25
C GLN A 358 39.86 -14.12 -24.02
N LEU A 359 39.54 -15.24 -24.63
CA LEU A 359 38.28 -15.45 -25.32
C LEU A 359 37.19 -15.88 -24.33
N PRO A 360 35.93 -15.47 -24.53
CA PRO A 360 34.81 -15.96 -23.73
C PRO A 360 34.74 -17.49 -23.80
N PRO A 361 34.23 -18.16 -22.73
CA PRO A 361 34.08 -19.62 -22.74
C PRO A 361 33.20 -20.06 -23.92
N PRO A 362 33.44 -21.25 -24.50
CA PRO A 362 32.57 -21.76 -25.56
C PRO A 362 31.16 -21.91 -25.08
N PRO A 363 30.14 -21.64 -25.90
CA PRO A 363 28.76 -21.91 -25.56
C PRO A 363 28.60 -23.40 -25.20
N PRO A 364 27.65 -23.75 -24.29
CA PRO A 364 27.40 -25.13 -23.96
C PRO A 364 27.05 -25.94 -25.24
N PRO A 365 27.49 -27.20 -25.38
CA PRO A 365 27.19 -27.99 -26.56
C PRO A 365 25.67 -28.12 -26.77
N PRO A 366 25.19 -28.06 -28.04
CA PRO A 366 23.76 -28.24 -28.32
C PRO A 366 23.32 -29.63 -27.81
N PRO A 367 22.09 -29.76 -27.29
CA PRO A 367 21.59 -31.04 -26.78
C PRO A 367 21.65 -32.11 -27.88
N ILE A 368 22.16 -33.29 -27.55
CA ILE A 368 22.33 -34.39 -28.47
C ILE A 368 20.99 -34.82 -29.06
N PRO A 369 20.80 -34.93 -30.38
CA PRO A 369 19.50 -35.14 -31.03
C PRO A 369 18.81 -36.49 -30.73
N ASN A 370 19.39 -37.39 -29.96
CA ASN A 370 18.88 -38.74 -29.69
C ASN A 370 18.58 -39.07 -28.24
N GLU A 371 18.62 -38.13 -27.30
CA GLU A 371 17.94 -38.35 -26.03
C GLU A 371 16.44 -38.06 -26.21
N LYS A 372 15.62 -39.11 -26.11
CA LYS A 372 14.14 -38.96 -25.96
C LYS A 372 13.90 -37.93 -24.89
N PRO A 373 13.10 -36.89 -25.16
CA PRO A 373 12.86 -35.83 -24.17
C PRO A 373 12.36 -36.47 -22.88
N LYS A 374 13.07 -36.25 -21.77
CA LYS A 374 12.58 -36.62 -20.42
C LYS A 374 11.20 -36.02 -20.31
N ARG A 375 10.18 -36.90 -20.21
CA ARG A 375 8.78 -36.48 -20.19
C ARG A 375 8.61 -35.39 -19.14
N LYS A 376 8.17 -34.20 -19.58
CA LYS A 376 7.82 -33.13 -18.68
C LYS A 376 6.66 -33.62 -17.82
N TRP A 377 6.76 -33.37 -16.50
CA TRP A 377 5.68 -33.62 -15.56
C TRP A 377 4.41 -32.87 -16.01
N GLY A 378 3.25 -33.51 -15.97
CA GLY A 378 1.96 -32.86 -16.15
C GLY A 378 1.45 -32.68 -17.59
N THR A 379 2.13 -33.19 -18.62
CA THR A 379 1.66 -33.12 -20.03
C THR A 379 1.61 -34.49 -20.69
N SER A 380 0.58 -34.72 -21.51
CA SER A 380 0.46 -35.88 -22.42
C SER A 380 0.02 -35.39 -23.80
N GLU A 381 -0.06 -36.33 -24.77
CA GLU A 381 -0.53 -35.99 -26.13
C GLU A 381 -1.94 -35.43 -26.16
N ASN A 382 -2.82 -35.82 -25.23
CA ASN A 382 -4.23 -35.48 -25.22
C ASN A 382 -4.69 -34.63 -24.06
N TYR A 383 -3.91 -34.51 -22.98
CA TYR A 383 -4.30 -33.87 -21.74
C TYR A 383 -3.16 -33.05 -21.14
N ASP A 384 -3.51 -31.90 -20.56
CA ASP A 384 -2.62 -31.06 -19.78
C ASP A 384 -3.09 -30.92 -18.35
N LEU A 385 -2.17 -30.99 -17.39
CA LEU A 385 -2.46 -30.81 -15.96
C LEU A 385 -2.61 -29.30 -15.65
N ILE A 386 -3.80 -28.90 -15.16
CA ILE A 386 -4.06 -27.52 -14.75
C ILE A 386 -3.71 -27.31 -13.28
N SER A 387 -4.19 -28.20 -12.40
CA SER A 387 -4.00 -28.06 -10.96
C SER A 387 -4.02 -29.39 -10.25
N MET A 388 -3.35 -29.43 -9.10
CA MET A 388 -3.28 -30.58 -8.22
C MET A 388 -3.39 -30.13 -6.78
N TRP A 389 -4.35 -30.70 -6.03
CA TRP A 389 -4.60 -30.36 -4.64
C TRP A 389 -4.60 -31.60 -3.77
N THR A 390 -3.81 -31.57 -2.70
CA THR A 390 -3.80 -32.61 -1.66
C THR A 390 -4.75 -32.24 -0.54
N TRP A 391 -5.57 -33.19 -0.09
CA TRP A 391 -6.38 -33.02 1.08
C TRP A 391 -6.10 -34.14 2.09
N TYR A 392 -6.29 -33.83 3.38
CA TYR A 392 -6.07 -34.75 4.49
C TYR A 392 -7.41 -35.08 5.14
N SER A 393 -7.64 -36.35 5.47
CA SER A 393 -8.77 -36.76 6.30
C SER A 393 -8.65 -36.13 7.69
N LYS A 394 -9.79 -35.85 8.35
CA LYS A 394 -9.83 -35.28 9.72
C LYS A 394 -9.00 -36.07 10.74
N LYS A 395 -8.73 -37.36 10.50
CA LYS A 395 -7.89 -38.25 11.35
C LYS A 395 -6.42 -38.32 10.90
N LYS A 396 -5.99 -37.56 9.88
CA LYS A 396 -4.63 -37.59 9.32
C LYS A 396 -4.13 -38.96 8.80
N GLU A 397 -5.00 -39.94 8.65
CA GLU A 397 -4.62 -41.32 8.27
C GLU A 397 -4.72 -41.58 6.76
N GLU A 398 -5.50 -40.77 6.01
CA GLU A 398 -5.64 -40.92 4.58
C GLU A 398 -5.35 -39.59 3.88
N ILE A 399 -4.54 -39.66 2.83
CA ILE A 399 -4.20 -38.52 1.95
C ILE A 399 -4.90 -38.77 0.63
N GLY A 400 -5.66 -37.80 0.16
CA GLY A 400 -6.27 -37.84 -1.17
C GLY A 400 -5.70 -36.73 -2.07
N LEU A 401 -5.72 -36.97 -3.37
CA LEU A 401 -5.23 -36.05 -4.39
C LEU A 401 -6.36 -35.74 -5.37
N ILE A 402 -6.66 -34.47 -5.58
CA ILE A 402 -7.56 -34.00 -6.61
C ILE A 402 -6.72 -33.45 -7.76
N VAL A 403 -6.91 -34.02 -8.94
CA VAL A 403 -6.18 -33.65 -10.16
C VAL A 403 -7.16 -33.06 -11.17
N THR A 404 -6.87 -31.87 -11.66
CA THR A 404 -7.67 -31.24 -12.72
C THR A 404 -6.88 -31.20 -14.01
N LEU A 405 -7.43 -31.78 -15.05
CA LEU A 405 -6.89 -31.86 -16.40
C LEU A 405 -7.72 -31.02 -17.38
N ILE A 406 -7.13 -30.67 -18.50
CA ILE A 406 -7.84 -30.12 -19.65
C ILE A 406 -7.52 -30.97 -20.88
N ASP A 407 -8.53 -31.29 -21.68
CA ASP A 407 -8.35 -31.97 -22.95
C ASP A 407 -8.05 -30.96 -24.08
N LYS A 408 -7.65 -31.44 -25.25
CA LYS A 408 -7.38 -30.59 -26.43
C LYS A 408 -8.60 -29.81 -26.94
N LYS A 409 -9.82 -30.14 -26.48
CA LYS A 409 -11.08 -29.45 -26.84
C LYS A 409 -11.43 -28.39 -25.80
N GLY A 410 -10.63 -28.23 -24.74
CA GLY A 410 -10.87 -27.25 -23.68
C GLY A 410 -11.77 -27.72 -22.55
N ASN A 411 -12.18 -29.00 -22.51
CA ASN A 411 -13.00 -29.52 -21.43
C ASN A 411 -12.17 -29.85 -20.20
N LYS A 412 -12.65 -29.44 -19.02
CA LYS A 412 -12.01 -29.75 -17.73
C LYS A 412 -12.48 -31.09 -17.19
N ILE A 413 -11.53 -31.93 -16.82
CA ILE A 413 -11.74 -33.24 -16.19
C ILE A 413 -11.13 -33.18 -14.80
N VAL A 414 -11.92 -33.54 -13.77
CA VAL A 414 -11.49 -33.59 -12.38
C VAL A 414 -11.51 -35.03 -11.92
N GLU A 415 -10.34 -35.55 -11.56
CA GLU A 415 -10.17 -36.90 -10.98
C GLU A 415 -9.73 -36.82 -9.53
N THR A 416 -10.25 -37.73 -8.71
CA THR A 416 -9.90 -37.81 -7.30
C THR A 416 -9.26 -39.16 -7.00
N LEU A 417 -8.00 -39.14 -6.59
CA LEU A 417 -7.24 -40.32 -6.19
C LEU A 417 -7.40 -40.53 -4.66
N LYS A 418 -8.02 -41.63 -4.26
CA LYS A 418 -8.24 -42.01 -2.85
C LYS A 418 -7.94 -43.48 -2.65
N PRO A 419 -6.96 -43.83 -1.81
CA PRO A 419 -5.89 -43.03 -1.27
C PRO A 419 -4.91 -42.52 -2.36
N ASP A 420 -4.08 -41.54 -2.05
CA ASP A 420 -2.97 -41.15 -2.94
C ASP A 420 -1.83 -42.17 -2.79
N SER A 421 -2.01 -43.34 -3.43
CA SER A 421 -1.06 -44.47 -3.43
C SER A 421 -0.32 -44.54 -4.78
N LYS A 422 0.82 -45.26 -4.77
CA LYS A 422 1.60 -45.48 -5.99
C LYS A 422 0.74 -46.17 -7.05
N GLU A 423 -0.09 -47.15 -6.66
CA GLU A 423 -0.96 -47.91 -7.55
C GLU A 423 -2.01 -47.01 -8.24
N ASN A 424 -2.64 -46.11 -7.48
CA ASN A 424 -3.62 -45.18 -8.01
C ASN A 424 -2.98 -44.15 -8.92
N ARG A 425 -1.75 -43.70 -8.63
CA ARG A 425 -0.98 -42.83 -9.50
C ARG A 425 -0.54 -43.51 -10.79
N ASP A 426 -0.13 -44.76 -10.71
CA ASP A 426 0.25 -45.56 -11.90
C ASP A 426 -0.99 -45.84 -12.78
N ALA A 427 -2.14 -46.12 -12.19
CA ALA A 427 -3.41 -46.25 -12.92
C ALA A 427 -3.82 -44.95 -13.60
N PHE A 428 -3.67 -43.80 -12.93
CA PHE A 428 -3.90 -42.49 -13.48
C PHE A 428 -2.95 -42.18 -14.64
N ALA A 429 -1.66 -42.47 -14.49
CA ALA A 429 -0.67 -42.28 -15.53
C ALA A 429 -0.97 -43.17 -16.77
N LYS A 430 -1.45 -44.37 -16.56
CA LYS A 430 -1.87 -45.26 -17.65
C LYS A 430 -3.13 -44.74 -18.39
N LYS A 431 -4.08 -44.14 -17.63
CA LYS A 431 -5.36 -43.61 -18.18
C LYS A 431 -5.16 -42.32 -18.97
N TYR A 432 -4.37 -41.40 -18.47
CA TYR A 432 -4.24 -40.05 -19.04
C TYR A 432 -2.88 -39.78 -19.69
N GLY A 433 -1.91 -40.71 -19.57
CA GLY A 433 -0.56 -40.52 -20.08
C GLY A 433 0.28 -39.49 -19.34
N ILE A 434 -0.22 -39.02 -18.18
CA ILE A 434 0.40 -37.96 -17.36
C ILE A 434 1.04 -38.58 -16.12
N ILE A 435 2.32 -38.31 -15.90
CA ILE A 435 3.02 -38.69 -14.67
C ILE A 435 2.89 -37.55 -13.68
N LEU A 436 2.31 -37.85 -12.50
CA LEU A 436 2.16 -36.90 -11.42
C LEU A 436 3.47 -36.72 -10.64
N PRO A 437 3.80 -35.53 -10.16
CA PRO A 437 5.01 -35.28 -9.37
C PRO A 437 5.02 -36.14 -8.10
N PRO A 438 6.20 -36.52 -7.57
CA PRO A 438 6.30 -37.30 -6.36
C PRO A 438 5.68 -36.59 -5.17
N HIS A 439 5.23 -37.36 -4.18
CA HIS A 439 4.75 -36.82 -2.90
C HIS A 439 5.80 -35.88 -2.31
N PRO A 440 5.41 -34.71 -1.78
CA PRO A 440 6.29 -33.93 -0.92
C PRO A 440 6.60 -34.81 0.31
N THR A 441 7.79 -35.37 0.35
CA THR A 441 8.29 -36.13 1.49
C THR A 441 8.43 -35.20 2.68
N SER A 442 7.77 -35.58 3.76
CA SER A 442 7.89 -35.07 5.13
C SER A 442 7.20 -33.79 5.54
N SER A 443 6.29 -33.96 6.48
CA SER A 443 5.93 -32.99 7.49
C SER A 443 7.15 -32.31 8.10
N PRO A 444 7.14 -30.99 8.36
CA PRO A 444 8.15 -30.37 9.19
C PRO A 444 8.07 -30.98 10.60
N LYS A 445 9.16 -31.61 11.02
CA LYS A 445 9.37 -31.96 12.43
C LYS A 445 9.24 -30.67 13.25
N LYS A 446 8.52 -30.80 14.35
CA LYS A 446 8.19 -29.80 15.36
C LYS A 446 9.31 -28.86 15.71
#